data_2fd636956d62e8c335797b769ec439a1
#
_entry.id   2fd636956d62e8c335797b769ec439a1
#
_cell.length_a   1.000
_cell.length_b   1.000
_cell.length_c   1.000
_cell.angle_alpha   90.00
_cell.angle_beta   90.00
_cell.angle_gamma   90.00
#
_symmetry.space_group_name_H-M   'P 1'
#
loop_
_entity.id
_entity.type
_entity.pdbx_description
1 polymer ?
#
loop_
_entity_poly.entity_id
_entity_poly.type
_entity_poly.pdbx_seq_one_letter_code
_entity_poly.pdbx_strand_id
1 'polypeptide(L)'
;MNKWTKSAMLSVLAVVILLTTTSCSTSNTAGSTRNVVATGKYALYTKPRTVKGAKLVASKSMMKKFASYTQSDADYYYGRLRNLAYKGSAYYFHVYGYKVTHTGSIYYHVVTMNGNYRGYVYGGKKVGSFAGGVKKATTTQPTTIPADFMNYVGIAIPGTVWNYPPYTQYKTKRLGKVNWTIPSLAKFKVTKAVKRTREQDTYFYLKSQKSSVPSGWVNFRYVLHYSEIEGNEGIIHN
;
A
#
# COMPACT_ATOMS: atom_id res chain seq x y z
N MET A 1 -82.34 -6.54 18.28
CA MET A 1 -81.72 -6.00 17.02
C MET A 1 -80.36 -5.45 17.40
N ASN A 2 -79.29 -6.22 17.18
CA ASN A 2 -77.91 -5.83 17.54
C ASN A 2 -77.13 -5.57 16.28
N LYS A 3 -76.65 -4.34 16.11
CA LYS A 3 -75.80 -3.94 15.03
C LYS A 3 -74.33 -4.28 15.37
N TRP A 4 -73.72 -5.13 14.57
CA TRP A 4 -72.29 -5.41 14.63
C TRP A 4 -71.53 -4.40 13.81
N THR A 5 -70.73 -3.57 14.44
CA THR A 5 -69.76 -2.71 13.76
C THR A 5 -68.45 -3.50 13.57
N LYS A 6 -68.10 -3.73 12.30
CA LYS A 6 -66.81 -4.32 11.91
C LYS A 6 -65.72 -3.22 11.97
N SER A 7 -64.83 -3.33 12.93
CA SER A 7 -63.61 -2.50 12.97
C SER A 7 -62.55 -3.14 12.08
N ALA A 8 -62.14 -2.47 11.01
CA ALA A 8 -61.07 -2.90 10.15
C ALA A 8 -59.74 -2.42 10.78
N MET A 9 -58.96 -3.35 11.30
CA MET A 9 -57.57 -3.09 11.69
C MET A 9 -56.68 -3.00 10.45
N LEU A 10 -56.19 -1.80 10.18
CA LEU A 10 -55.15 -1.59 9.18
C LEU A 10 -53.80 -1.90 9.81
N SER A 11 -53.24 -3.08 9.54
CA SER A 11 -51.88 -3.42 9.97
C SER A 11 -50.89 -2.78 9.03
N VAL A 12 -50.24 -1.68 9.50
CA VAL A 12 -49.13 -1.06 8.85
C VAL A 12 -47.88 -1.93 9.06
N LEU A 13 -47.50 -2.66 8.01
CA LEU A 13 -46.26 -3.44 8.01
C LEU A 13 -45.09 -2.49 7.81
N ALA A 14 -44.46 -2.08 8.90
CA ALA A 14 -43.22 -1.30 8.84
C ALA A 14 -42.08 -2.22 8.42
N VAL A 15 -41.66 -2.14 7.15
CA VAL A 15 -40.48 -2.81 6.65
C VAL A 15 -39.26 -2.04 7.16
N VAL A 16 -38.69 -2.50 8.27
CA VAL A 16 -37.39 -2.04 8.76
C VAL A 16 -36.31 -2.59 7.84
N ILE A 17 -35.84 -1.78 6.90
CA ILE A 17 -34.64 -2.11 6.10
C ILE A 17 -33.43 -1.96 7.00
N LEU A 18 -32.97 -3.06 7.61
CA LEU A 18 -31.67 -3.12 8.26
C LEU A 18 -30.59 -2.87 7.21
N LEU A 19 -30.01 -1.67 7.22
CA LEU A 19 -28.77 -1.36 6.52
C LEU A 19 -27.63 -2.10 7.24
N THR A 20 -27.41 -3.36 6.91
CA THR A 20 -26.24 -4.09 7.38
C THR A 20 -25.01 -3.49 6.73
N THR A 21 -24.30 -2.63 7.46
CA THR A 21 -22.93 -2.27 7.15
C THR A 21 -22.07 -3.50 7.44
N THR A 22 -21.87 -4.33 6.44
CA THR A 22 -20.99 -5.50 6.55
C THR A 22 -19.56 -4.97 6.69
N SER A 23 -19.10 -4.87 7.93
CA SER A 23 -17.69 -4.67 8.22
C SER A 23 -16.92 -5.85 7.66
N CYS A 24 -16.03 -5.62 6.70
CA CYS A 24 -15.13 -6.65 6.19
C CYS A 24 -14.24 -7.13 7.34
N SER A 25 -14.58 -8.28 7.93
CA SER A 25 -13.73 -8.97 8.88
C SER A 25 -12.41 -9.31 8.20
N THR A 26 -11.33 -8.83 8.78
CA THR A 26 -9.97 -9.03 8.32
C THR A 26 -9.51 -10.43 8.68
N SER A 27 -9.66 -11.39 7.77
CA SER A 27 -8.82 -12.60 7.85
C SER A 27 -7.41 -12.21 7.44
N ASN A 28 -6.48 -12.21 8.37
CA ASN A 28 -5.05 -12.09 8.15
C ASN A 28 -4.53 -13.36 7.47
N THR A 29 -4.74 -13.47 6.17
CA THR A 29 -4.01 -14.44 5.36
C THR A 29 -2.85 -13.69 4.71
N ALA A 30 -1.64 -14.07 5.06
CA ALA A 30 -0.41 -13.60 4.40
C ALA A 30 -0.59 -13.76 2.89
N GLY A 31 -0.55 -12.65 2.12
CA GLY A 31 -0.66 -12.65 0.67
C GLY A 31 -1.98 -12.13 0.08
N SER A 32 -3.01 -11.89 0.83
CA SER A 32 -4.23 -11.24 0.33
C SER A 32 -3.94 -9.76 0.05
N THR A 33 -3.62 -9.46 -1.19
CA THR A 33 -3.30 -8.11 -1.62
C THR A 33 -4.56 -7.25 -1.62
N ARG A 34 -4.71 -6.42 -0.60
CA ARG A 34 -5.60 -5.26 -0.63
C ARG A 34 -5.03 -4.14 -1.49
N ASN A 35 -3.91 -4.42 -2.16
CA ASN A 35 -3.24 -3.48 -3.03
C ASN A 35 -3.87 -3.52 -4.41
N VAL A 36 -4.24 -2.35 -4.90
CA VAL A 36 -4.85 -2.19 -6.22
C VAL A 36 -4.22 -1.00 -6.94
N VAL A 37 -4.33 -1.00 -8.25
CA VAL A 37 -3.93 0.12 -9.10
C VAL A 37 -5.17 0.70 -9.77
N ALA A 38 -5.21 2.01 -9.96
CA ALA A 38 -6.25 2.68 -10.73
C ALA A 38 -6.27 2.18 -12.18
N THR A 39 -7.48 2.11 -12.78
CA THR A 39 -7.63 1.82 -14.21
C THR A 39 -7.78 3.08 -15.07
N GLY A 40 -8.03 4.24 -14.45
CA GLY A 40 -8.37 5.48 -15.14
C GLY A 40 -9.80 5.54 -15.71
N LYS A 41 -10.55 4.44 -15.62
CA LYS A 41 -11.92 4.37 -16.17
C LYS A 41 -12.96 5.13 -15.33
N TYR A 42 -12.73 5.25 -14.03
CA TYR A 42 -13.64 5.87 -13.07
C TYR A 42 -12.92 6.85 -12.16
N ALA A 43 -13.62 7.91 -11.79
CA ALA A 43 -13.16 8.91 -10.83
C ALA A 43 -13.33 8.42 -9.39
N LEU A 44 -12.61 9.05 -8.47
CA LEU A 44 -12.67 8.83 -7.03
C LEU A 44 -13.55 9.89 -6.38
N TYR A 45 -14.44 9.51 -5.48
CA TYR A 45 -15.38 10.39 -4.80
C TYR A 45 -15.34 10.21 -3.28
N THR A 46 -15.78 11.22 -2.53
CA THR A 46 -15.88 11.15 -1.05
C THR A 46 -16.90 10.12 -0.56
N LYS A 47 -17.91 9.81 -1.39
CA LYS A 47 -18.96 8.79 -1.18
C LYS A 47 -19.17 8.04 -2.49
N PRO A 48 -19.86 6.88 -2.51
CA PRO A 48 -20.31 6.29 -3.78
C PRO A 48 -21.00 7.35 -4.65
N ARG A 49 -20.65 7.45 -5.92
CA ARG A 49 -21.11 8.54 -6.81
C ARG A 49 -22.64 8.70 -6.86
N THR A 50 -23.37 7.60 -6.66
CA THR A 50 -24.83 7.58 -6.66
C THR A 50 -25.46 8.14 -5.37
N VAL A 51 -24.65 8.45 -4.36
CA VAL A 51 -25.11 8.98 -3.08
C VAL A 51 -25.11 10.51 -3.12
N LYS A 52 -26.20 11.13 -2.69
CA LYS A 52 -26.32 12.59 -2.60
C LYS A 52 -25.16 13.21 -1.81
N GLY A 53 -24.60 14.29 -2.34
CA GLY A 53 -23.46 14.98 -1.73
C GLY A 53 -22.09 14.30 -1.93
N ALA A 54 -21.96 13.36 -2.88
CA ALA A 54 -20.67 12.83 -3.29
C ALA A 54 -19.86 13.93 -3.99
N LYS A 55 -18.69 14.28 -3.41
CA LYS A 55 -17.75 15.26 -3.98
C LYS A 55 -16.63 14.55 -4.70
N LEU A 56 -16.13 15.13 -5.79
CA LEU A 56 -14.99 14.62 -6.54
C LEU A 56 -13.70 14.75 -5.71
N VAL A 57 -12.94 13.67 -5.61
CA VAL A 57 -11.60 13.62 -4.97
C VAL A 57 -10.51 13.58 -6.03
N ALA A 58 -10.67 12.71 -7.05
CA ALA A 58 -9.76 12.64 -8.19
C ALA A 58 -10.55 12.35 -9.46
N SER A 59 -10.31 13.15 -10.50
CA SER A 59 -10.93 12.98 -11.81
C SER A 59 -10.48 11.70 -12.51
N LYS A 60 -11.19 11.27 -13.57
CA LYS A 60 -10.74 10.14 -14.41
C LYS A 60 -9.34 10.38 -14.99
N SER A 61 -9.04 11.61 -15.42
CA SER A 61 -7.72 11.98 -15.91
C SER A 61 -6.65 11.80 -14.84
N MET A 62 -6.90 12.23 -13.61
CA MET A 62 -5.99 12.02 -12.49
C MET A 62 -5.84 10.53 -12.15
N MET A 63 -6.94 9.78 -12.12
CA MET A 63 -6.87 8.31 -11.91
C MET A 63 -6.09 7.60 -13.03
N LYS A 64 -6.16 8.09 -14.28
CA LYS A 64 -5.33 7.62 -15.39
C LYS A 64 -3.84 7.90 -15.14
N LYS A 65 -3.50 9.10 -14.63
CA LYS A 65 -2.11 9.42 -14.22
C LYS A 65 -1.62 8.50 -13.09
N PHE A 66 -2.47 8.16 -12.12
CA PHE A 66 -2.11 7.20 -11.06
C PHE A 66 -1.92 5.77 -11.59
N ALA A 67 -2.61 5.41 -12.66
CA ALA A 67 -2.48 4.10 -13.29
C ALA A 67 -1.16 3.92 -14.04
N SER A 68 -0.63 5.00 -14.63
CA SER A 68 0.56 4.98 -15.48
C SER A 68 1.84 5.18 -14.66
N TYR A 69 2.84 4.39 -15.01
CA TYR A 69 4.22 4.55 -14.57
C TYR A 69 5.10 4.01 -15.68
N THR A 70 5.96 4.86 -16.24
CA THR A 70 6.79 4.52 -17.40
C THR A 70 8.25 4.35 -16.99
N GLN A 71 9.07 3.77 -17.86
CA GLN A 71 10.52 3.66 -17.63
C GLN A 71 11.15 5.05 -17.49
N SER A 72 10.70 6.03 -18.28
CA SER A 72 11.17 7.42 -18.15
C SER A 72 10.83 8.05 -16.78
N ASP A 73 9.70 7.67 -16.17
CA ASP A 73 9.39 8.09 -14.80
C ASP A 73 10.36 7.45 -13.79
N ALA A 74 10.77 6.19 -14.04
CA ALA A 74 11.76 5.49 -13.23
C ALA A 74 13.15 6.13 -13.38
N ASP A 75 13.61 6.35 -14.59
CA ASP A 75 14.92 6.95 -14.90
C ASP A 75 15.03 8.36 -14.31
N TYR A 76 13.98 9.14 -14.39
CA TYR A 76 13.91 10.45 -13.78
C TYR A 76 13.96 10.40 -12.25
N TYR A 77 13.32 9.41 -11.63
CA TYR A 77 13.37 9.18 -10.18
C TYR A 77 14.79 8.83 -9.70
N TYR A 78 15.53 8.04 -10.47
CA TYR A 78 16.92 7.66 -10.15
C TYR A 78 17.93 8.74 -10.51
N GLY A 79 17.64 9.57 -11.52
CA GLY A 79 18.61 10.47 -12.11
C GLY A 79 18.86 11.75 -11.34
N ARG A 80 17.89 12.47 -10.78
CA ARG A 80 18.10 13.81 -10.23
C ARG A 80 17.17 14.33 -9.14
N LEU A 81 15.91 13.91 -9.04
CA LEU A 81 14.95 14.62 -8.19
C LEU A 81 14.18 13.64 -7.30
N ARG A 82 14.69 13.46 -6.10
CA ARG A 82 14.10 12.65 -5.01
C ARG A 82 12.64 13.00 -4.65
N ASN A 83 12.13 14.11 -5.16
CA ASN A 83 10.80 14.64 -4.82
C ASN A 83 9.69 14.36 -5.83
N LEU A 84 9.99 13.77 -7.00
CA LEU A 84 9.03 13.56 -8.07
C LEU A 84 8.53 12.11 -8.22
N ALA A 85 8.54 11.35 -7.14
CA ALA A 85 7.90 10.03 -7.06
C ALA A 85 6.36 10.05 -7.22
N TYR A 86 5.85 10.99 -8.00
CA TYR A 86 4.42 11.23 -8.11
C TYR A 86 3.63 10.09 -8.75
N LYS A 87 4.30 9.20 -9.47
CA LYS A 87 3.62 8.12 -10.19
C LYS A 87 4.07 6.73 -9.73
N GLY A 88 5.02 6.68 -8.81
CA GLY A 88 5.56 5.43 -8.28
C GLY A 88 4.58 4.68 -7.37
N SER A 89 5.14 3.83 -6.54
CA SER A 89 4.39 2.99 -5.60
C SER A 89 3.53 3.81 -4.63
N ALA A 90 3.85 5.09 -4.40
CA ALA A 90 3.04 6.01 -3.61
C ALA A 90 1.59 6.15 -4.09
N TYR A 91 1.34 5.89 -5.39
CA TYR A 91 0.02 5.97 -6.03
C TYR A 91 -0.64 4.62 -6.33
N TYR A 92 -0.15 3.53 -5.81
CA TYR A 92 -1.00 2.37 -5.58
C TYR A 92 -2.05 2.72 -4.53
N PHE A 93 -3.15 2.00 -4.53
CA PHE A 93 -4.19 2.15 -3.52
C PHE A 93 -4.24 0.92 -2.62
N HIS A 94 -4.55 1.16 -1.36
CA HIS A 94 -4.97 0.14 -0.41
C HIS A 94 -6.50 0.15 -0.28
N VAL A 95 -7.11 -1.02 -0.42
CA VAL A 95 -8.56 -1.20 -0.21
C VAL A 95 -8.78 -1.57 1.25
N TYR A 96 -9.57 -0.78 1.97
CA TYR A 96 -9.87 -1.04 3.38
C TYR A 96 -11.37 -1.25 3.67
N GLY A 97 -12.21 -1.21 2.62
CA GLY A 97 -13.63 -1.51 2.72
C GLY A 97 -14.34 -1.39 1.39
N TYR A 98 -15.65 -1.61 1.41
CA TYR A 98 -16.51 -1.38 0.26
C TYR A 98 -17.93 -1.02 0.72
N LYS A 99 -18.72 -0.46 -0.18
CA LYS A 99 -20.17 -0.27 -0.06
C LYS A 99 -20.87 -0.88 -1.25
N VAL A 100 -22.02 -1.47 -1.00
CA VAL A 100 -22.96 -1.95 -2.02
C VAL A 100 -24.10 -0.94 -2.10
N THR A 101 -24.42 -0.46 -3.29
CA THR A 101 -25.58 0.41 -3.51
C THR A 101 -26.85 -0.41 -3.67
N HIS A 102 -28.03 0.22 -3.60
CA HIS A 102 -29.32 -0.44 -3.84
C HIS A 102 -29.40 -1.09 -5.24
N THR A 103 -28.62 -0.62 -6.22
CA THR A 103 -28.51 -1.22 -7.57
C THR A 103 -27.50 -2.37 -7.64
N GLY A 104 -26.95 -2.84 -6.52
CA GLY A 104 -25.94 -3.88 -6.46
C GLY A 104 -24.55 -3.43 -6.95
N SER A 105 -24.32 -2.13 -7.14
CA SER A 105 -23.00 -1.63 -7.52
C SER A 105 -22.05 -1.59 -6.34
N ILE A 106 -20.85 -2.14 -6.52
CA ILE A 106 -19.79 -2.16 -5.52
C ILE A 106 -18.95 -0.88 -5.66
N TYR A 107 -18.70 -0.20 -4.55
CA TYR A 107 -17.74 0.89 -4.47
C TYR A 107 -16.69 0.55 -3.43
N TYR A 108 -15.44 0.37 -3.85
CA TYR A 108 -14.34 0.15 -2.94
C TYR A 108 -13.92 1.45 -2.27
N HIS A 109 -13.73 1.38 -0.96
CA HIS A 109 -13.14 2.47 -0.17
C HIS A 109 -11.64 2.28 -0.20
N VAL A 110 -10.94 3.22 -0.80
CA VAL A 110 -9.51 3.14 -1.08
C VAL A 110 -8.76 4.36 -0.56
N VAL A 111 -7.47 4.18 -0.34
CA VAL A 111 -6.53 5.26 -0.04
C VAL A 111 -5.23 5.00 -0.79
N THR A 112 -4.60 6.04 -1.34
CA THR A 112 -3.26 5.92 -1.90
C THR A 112 -2.24 5.56 -0.84
N MET A 113 -1.13 4.88 -1.19
CA MET A 113 -0.10 4.46 -0.24
C MET A 113 0.53 5.64 0.52
N ASN A 114 0.61 6.82 -0.11
CA ASN A 114 1.03 8.07 0.55
C ASN A 114 -0.06 8.76 1.38
N GLY A 115 -1.31 8.25 1.36
CA GLY A 115 -2.42 8.79 2.13
C GLY A 115 -3.14 10.00 1.53
N ASN A 116 -2.64 10.60 0.43
CA ASN A 116 -3.11 11.89 -0.09
C ASN A 116 -4.50 11.84 -0.74
N TYR A 117 -4.88 10.69 -1.29
CA TYR A 117 -6.18 10.51 -1.96
C TYR A 117 -6.94 9.38 -1.31
N ARG A 118 -8.11 9.70 -0.77
CA ARG A 118 -8.98 8.75 -0.08
C ARG A 118 -10.41 8.91 -0.55
N GLY A 119 -11.12 7.80 -0.80
CA GLY A 119 -12.51 7.86 -1.21
C GLY A 119 -13.04 6.56 -1.77
N TYR A 120 -14.13 6.66 -2.49
CA TYR A 120 -14.86 5.55 -3.10
C TYR A 120 -14.69 5.55 -4.62
N VAL A 121 -14.31 4.40 -5.16
CA VAL A 121 -14.21 4.16 -6.59
C VAL A 121 -15.10 2.99 -6.99
N TYR A 122 -15.78 3.09 -8.14
CA TYR A 122 -16.61 2.00 -8.65
C TYR A 122 -15.78 0.74 -8.89
N GLY A 123 -16.24 -0.39 -8.39
CA GLY A 123 -15.55 -1.68 -8.38
C GLY A 123 -16.24 -2.79 -9.18
N GLY A 124 -17.37 -2.51 -9.84
CA GLY A 124 -18.15 -3.51 -10.56
C GLY A 124 -19.43 -3.94 -9.81
N LYS A 125 -19.90 -5.14 -10.11
CA LYS A 125 -21.12 -5.72 -9.53
C LYS A 125 -20.87 -6.90 -8.58
N LYS A 126 -19.64 -7.44 -8.55
CA LYS A 126 -19.25 -8.56 -7.71
C LYS A 126 -18.11 -8.16 -6.78
N VAL A 127 -18.28 -8.40 -5.48
CA VAL A 127 -17.22 -8.14 -4.47
C VAL A 127 -16.00 -8.98 -4.79
N GLY A 128 -14.81 -8.38 -4.68
CA GLY A 128 -13.52 -9.05 -4.94
C GLY A 128 -13.13 -9.14 -6.42
N SER A 129 -14.01 -8.81 -7.37
CA SER A 129 -13.69 -8.84 -8.81
C SER A 129 -12.80 -7.70 -9.28
N PHE A 130 -12.85 -6.55 -8.60
CA PHE A 130 -12.13 -5.32 -8.98
C PHE A 130 -12.31 -4.96 -10.48
N ALA A 131 -13.53 -5.09 -10.99
CA ALA A 131 -13.86 -4.94 -12.41
C ALA A 131 -14.21 -3.49 -12.82
N GLY A 132 -13.76 -2.49 -12.07
CA GLY A 132 -14.15 -1.11 -12.30
C GLY A 132 -12.97 -0.14 -12.37
N GLY A 133 -12.96 0.84 -11.47
CA GLY A 133 -11.95 1.90 -11.41
C GLY A 133 -10.60 1.48 -10.82
N VAL A 134 -10.51 0.27 -10.28
CA VAL A 134 -9.28 -0.33 -9.76
C VAL A 134 -9.17 -1.79 -10.17
N LYS A 135 -7.95 -2.31 -10.24
CA LYS A 135 -7.62 -3.73 -10.43
C LYS A 135 -6.55 -4.16 -9.44
N LYS A 136 -6.46 -5.47 -9.13
CA LYS A 136 -5.41 -6.01 -8.25
C LYS A 136 -4.02 -5.60 -8.73
N ALA A 137 -3.12 -5.33 -7.80
CA ALA A 137 -1.76 -4.92 -8.09
C ALA A 137 -0.75 -5.70 -7.24
N THR A 138 0.31 -6.15 -7.91
CA THR A 138 1.52 -6.67 -7.27
C THR A 138 2.50 -5.50 -7.14
N THR A 139 2.81 -5.12 -5.90
CA THR A 139 3.67 -3.96 -5.61
C THR A 139 5.14 -4.31 -5.49
N THR A 140 5.44 -5.60 -5.27
CA THR A 140 6.80 -6.14 -5.23
C THR A 140 6.86 -7.50 -5.91
N GLN A 141 8.02 -7.86 -6.44
CA GLN A 141 8.33 -9.17 -6.98
C GLN A 141 9.52 -9.76 -6.22
N PRO A 142 9.50 -11.04 -5.81
CA PRO A 142 10.68 -11.71 -5.28
C PRO A 142 11.83 -11.65 -6.28
N THR A 143 13.06 -11.55 -5.78
CA THR A 143 14.28 -11.61 -6.59
C THR A 143 15.35 -12.39 -5.85
N THR A 144 16.38 -12.81 -6.56
CA THR A 144 17.51 -13.57 -6.01
C THR A 144 18.39 -12.67 -5.15
N ILE A 145 18.89 -13.22 -4.04
CA ILE A 145 19.97 -12.61 -3.25
C ILE A 145 21.28 -12.98 -3.96
N PRO A 146 22.11 -12.01 -4.41
CA PRO A 146 23.41 -12.31 -4.99
C PRO A 146 24.31 -13.05 -3.98
N ALA A 147 25.17 -13.95 -4.49
CA ALA A 147 26.03 -14.80 -3.65
C ALA A 147 26.92 -13.97 -2.70
N ASP A 148 27.39 -12.83 -3.14
CA ASP A 148 28.22 -11.92 -2.38
C ASP A 148 27.57 -11.41 -1.08
N PHE A 149 26.22 -11.41 -1.01
CA PHE A 149 25.46 -10.97 0.16
C PHE A 149 25.01 -12.11 1.09
N MET A 150 25.57 -13.32 0.94
CA MET A 150 25.27 -14.45 1.82
C MET A 150 25.96 -14.35 3.19
N ASN A 151 27.03 -13.56 3.29
CA ASN A 151 27.73 -13.27 4.53
C ASN A 151 27.07 -12.14 5.32
N TYR A 152 27.71 -11.69 6.39
CA TYR A 152 27.26 -10.50 7.12
C TYR A 152 27.38 -9.25 6.25
N VAL A 153 26.38 -8.40 6.38
CA VAL A 153 26.31 -7.09 5.72
C VAL A 153 26.09 -6.00 6.75
N GLY A 154 26.45 -4.79 6.37
CA GLY A 154 26.14 -3.57 7.08
C GLY A 154 25.25 -2.64 6.24
N ILE A 155 24.98 -1.46 6.76
CA ILE A 155 24.16 -0.45 6.09
C ILE A 155 24.95 0.85 6.00
N ALA A 156 25.22 1.33 4.77
CA ALA A 156 25.83 2.63 4.52
C ALA A 156 24.93 3.79 4.95
N ILE A 157 25.55 4.91 5.32
CA ILE A 157 24.86 6.18 5.55
C ILE A 157 24.42 6.77 4.19
N PRO A 158 23.21 7.26 4.04
CA PRO A 158 22.12 7.47 5.01
C PRO A 158 21.06 6.34 5.02
N GLY A 159 21.47 5.10 5.00
CA GLY A 159 20.58 3.94 4.92
C GLY A 159 19.47 3.96 5.98
N THR A 160 18.33 3.47 5.57
CA THR A 160 17.10 3.46 6.38
C THR A 160 16.47 2.08 6.36
N VAL A 161 16.12 1.57 7.54
CA VAL A 161 15.37 0.32 7.73
C VAL A 161 13.89 0.62 7.76
N TRP A 162 13.11 -0.11 6.97
CA TRP A 162 11.67 0.02 6.81
C TRP A 162 10.94 -1.27 7.18
N ASN A 163 9.69 -1.17 7.65
CA ASN A 163 8.85 -2.35 7.89
C ASN A 163 8.43 -3.06 6.59
N TYR A 164 8.29 -2.30 5.48
CA TYR A 164 8.09 -2.77 4.10
C TYR A 164 8.86 -1.85 3.16
N PRO A 165 9.25 -2.28 1.96
CA PRO A 165 9.78 -1.35 0.97
C PRO A 165 8.83 -0.16 0.79
N PRO A 166 9.31 1.08 0.71
CA PRO A 166 8.48 2.28 0.74
C PRO A 166 7.31 2.25 -0.23
N TYR A 167 6.10 2.51 0.29
CA TYR A 167 4.83 2.55 -0.44
C TYR A 167 4.40 1.23 -1.12
N THR A 168 5.01 0.10 -0.79
CA THR A 168 4.54 -1.21 -1.28
C THR A 168 3.38 -1.76 -0.45
N GLN A 169 3.23 -1.24 0.76
CA GLN A 169 2.10 -1.47 1.65
C GLN A 169 1.62 -0.15 2.25
N TYR A 170 0.33 -0.07 2.56
CA TYR A 170 -0.22 1.09 3.26
C TYR A 170 0.35 1.16 4.68
N LYS A 171 0.64 2.39 5.15
CA LYS A 171 1.29 2.65 6.44
C LYS A 171 2.72 2.09 6.53
N THR A 172 3.45 2.04 5.41
CA THR A 172 4.89 1.84 5.46
C THR A 172 5.54 2.90 6.34
N LYS A 173 6.38 2.47 7.29
CA LYS A 173 7.06 3.35 8.23
C LYS A 173 8.54 3.01 8.34
N ARG A 174 9.32 4.03 8.67
CA ARG A 174 10.73 3.89 9.04
C ARG A 174 10.82 3.22 10.41
N LEU A 175 11.71 2.25 10.55
CA LEU A 175 12.02 1.57 11.80
C LEU A 175 13.32 2.11 12.42
N GLY A 176 14.26 2.56 11.60
CA GLY A 176 15.51 3.13 12.04
C GLY A 176 16.31 3.74 10.90
N LYS A 177 17.31 4.55 11.23
CA LYS A 177 18.26 5.16 10.30
C LYS A 177 19.66 5.02 10.86
N VAL A 178 20.65 4.72 10.01
CA VAL A 178 22.05 4.59 10.41
C VAL A 178 22.56 5.92 10.99
N ASN A 179 23.35 5.85 12.04
CA ASN A 179 23.89 6.94 12.87
C ASN A 179 22.87 7.77 13.65
N TRP A 180 21.56 7.42 13.59
CA TRP A 180 20.54 8.05 14.41
C TRP A 180 19.94 7.08 15.43
N THR A 181 19.55 5.88 14.95
CA THR A 181 18.94 4.83 15.76
C THR A 181 19.58 3.45 15.53
N ILE A 182 20.50 3.36 14.57
CA ILE A 182 21.23 2.14 14.22
C ILE A 182 22.72 2.45 14.26
N PRO A 183 23.52 1.71 15.06
CA PRO A 183 24.98 1.83 15.04
C PRO A 183 25.54 1.55 13.64
N SER A 184 26.57 2.28 13.23
CA SER A 184 27.26 2.08 11.95
C SER A 184 27.78 0.67 11.75
N LEU A 185 28.29 0.05 12.83
CA LEU A 185 28.82 -1.32 12.84
C LEU A 185 27.77 -2.40 13.15
N ALA A 186 26.47 -2.11 12.97
CA ALA A 186 25.46 -3.11 13.17
C ALA A 186 25.53 -4.23 12.10
N LYS A 187 25.61 -5.49 12.55
CA LYS A 187 25.67 -6.69 11.68
C LYS A 187 24.29 -7.21 11.34
N PHE A 188 24.09 -7.57 10.07
CA PHE A 188 22.85 -8.12 9.57
C PHE A 188 23.11 -9.35 8.69
N LYS A 189 22.08 -10.21 8.54
CA LYS A 189 22.00 -11.24 7.49
C LYS A 189 20.90 -10.89 6.51
N VAL A 190 21.16 -10.99 5.22
CA VAL A 190 20.13 -10.89 4.17
C VAL A 190 19.32 -12.18 4.17
N THR A 191 17.99 -12.08 4.29
CA THR A 191 17.12 -13.27 4.33
C THR A 191 16.06 -13.28 3.24
N LYS A 192 15.76 -12.13 2.63
CA LYS A 192 14.82 -11.99 1.50
C LYS A 192 15.26 -10.85 0.61
N ALA A 193 14.93 -10.96 -0.67
CA ALA A 193 15.10 -9.89 -1.64
C ALA A 193 13.82 -9.69 -2.46
N VAL A 194 13.45 -8.44 -2.69
CA VAL A 194 12.33 -8.08 -3.57
C VAL A 194 12.70 -6.87 -4.42
N LYS A 195 12.09 -6.80 -5.61
CA LYS A 195 12.12 -5.64 -6.48
C LYS A 195 10.77 -4.94 -6.42
N ARG A 196 10.73 -3.61 -6.24
CA ARG A 196 9.47 -2.87 -6.36
C ARG A 196 9.02 -2.84 -7.81
N THR A 197 7.73 -3.12 -8.04
CA THR A 197 7.21 -3.30 -9.42
C THR A 197 7.29 -2.03 -10.24
N ARG A 198 7.11 -0.85 -9.66
CA ARG A 198 7.13 0.42 -10.38
C ARG A 198 8.54 1.00 -10.50
N GLU A 199 9.21 1.16 -9.39
CA GLU A 199 10.53 1.80 -9.33
C GLU A 199 11.65 0.88 -9.84
N GLN A 200 11.41 -0.43 -9.93
CA GLN A 200 12.40 -1.44 -10.35
C GLN A 200 13.66 -1.51 -9.45
N ASP A 201 13.63 -0.85 -8.29
CA ASP A 201 14.72 -0.93 -7.32
C ASP A 201 14.57 -2.14 -6.39
N THR A 202 15.71 -2.65 -5.94
CA THR A 202 15.80 -3.84 -5.08
C THR A 202 15.87 -3.43 -3.61
N TYR A 203 15.18 -4.20 -2.78
CA TYR A 203 15.23 -4.13 -1.33
C TYR A 203 15.59 -5.49 -0.75
N PHE A 204 16.51 -5.50 0.22
CA PHE A 204 16.83 -6.67 1.01
C PHE A 204 16.13 -6.60 2.36
N TYR A 205 15.62 -7.73 2.85
CA TYR A 205 15.21 -7.85 4.24
C TYR A 205 16.43 -8.25 5.06
N LEU A 206 16.87 -7.35 5.90
CA LEU A 206 18.01 -7.49 6.78
C LEU A 206 17.55 -7.94 8.16
N LYS A 207 17.98 -9.14 8.58
CA LYS A 207 17.79 -9.65 9.94
C LYS A 207 18.95 -9.19 10.81
N SER A 208 18.68 -8.35 11.80
CA SER A 208 19.69 -7.89 12.75
C SER A 208 20.22 -9.03 13.61
N GLN A 209 21.49 -8.97 13.97
CA GLN A 209 22.14 -9.88 14.89
C GLN A 209 21.98 -9.45 16.36
N LYS A 210 21.50 -8.22 16.60
CA LYS A 210 21.22 -7.69 17.96
C LYS A 210 19.71 -7.37 18.06
N SER A 211 19.08 -7.77 19.14
CA SER A 211 17.66 -7.53 19.40
C SER A 211 17.29 -6.05 19.55
N SER A 212 18.24 -5.24 20.01
CA SER A 212 18.07 -3.77 20.14
C SER A 212 18.09 -3.02 18.80
N VAL A 213 18.52 -3.67 17.72
CA VAL A 213 18.60 -3.07 16.37
C VAL A 213 17.48 -3.63 15.51
N PRO A 214 16.65 -2.78 14.88
CA PRO A 214 15.51 -3.26 14.13
C PRO A 214 15.92 -4.04 12.87
N SER A 215 15.25 -5.17 12.65
CA SER A 215 15.27 -5.89 11.37
C SER A 215 14.25 -5.28 10.42
N GLY A 216 14.53 -5.29 9.11
CA GLY A 216 13.58 -4.77 8.14
C GLY A 216 14.15 -4.63 6.73
N TRP A 217 13.43 -3.90 5.90
CA TRP A 217 13.76 -3.71 4.49
C TRP A 217 14.67 -2.50 4.29
N VAL A 218 15.77 -2.72 3.57
CA VAL A 218 16.75 -1.68 3.21
C VAL A 218 16.92 -1.69 1.70
N ASN A 219 17.02 -0.52 1.08
CA ASN A 219 17.34 -0.42 -0.34
C ASN A 219 18.74 -0.98 -0.57
N PHE A 220 18.87 -1.88 -1.56
CA PHE A 220 20.11 -2.57 -1.92
C PHE A 220 21.33 -1.62 -2.05
N ARG A 221 21.14 -0.43 -2.59
CA ARG A 221 22.20 0.58 -2.75
C ARG A 221 22.91 1.03 -1.47
N TYR A 222 22.28 0.76 -0.33
CA TYR A 222 22.83 1.09 0.99
C TYR A 222 23.29 -0.15 1.76
N VAL A 223 23.31 -1.31 1.12
CA VAL A 223 23.79 -2.55 1.74
C VAL A 223 25.23 -2.76 1.29
N LEU A 224 26.14 -2.86 2.25
CA LEU A 224 27.57 -3.07 2.03
C LEU A 224 28.00 -4.39 2.65
N HIS A 225 29.08 -4.97 2.14
CA HIS A 225 29.76 -6.05 2.82
C HIS A 225 30.26 -5.56 4.17
N TYR A 226 30.16 -6.42 5.19
CA TYR A 226 30.53 -5.98 6.53
C TYR A 226 32.02 -5.61 6.64
N SER A 227 32.91 -6.29 5.92
CA SER A 227 34.34 -5.97 5.80
C SER A 227 34.63 -4.56 5.25
N GLU A 228 33.77 -4.05 4.37
CA GLU A 228 33.92 -2.68 3.83
C GLU A 228 33.65 -1.62 4.88
N ILE A 229 32.82 -1.93 5.88
CA ILE A 229 32.49 -0.99 6.95
C ILE A 229 33.59 -1.00 8.01
N GLU A 230 34.08 -2.18 8.41
CA GLU A 230 35.19 -2.31 9.37
C GLU A 230 36.49 -1.66 8.83
N GLY A 231 36.77 -1.83 7.51
CA GLY A 231 37.97 -1.25 6.88
C GLY A 231 37.97 0.29 6.85
N ASN A 232 36.80 0.92 6.71
CA ASN A 232 36.69 2.38 6.67
C ASN A 232 36.80 3.05 8.04
N GLU A 233 36.44 2.37 9.14
CA GLU A 233 36.63 2.97 10.48
C GLU A 233 38.09 2.93 10.96
N GLY A 234 38.90 1.99 10.46
CA GLY A 234 40.31 1.94 10.72
C GLY A 234 41.14 3.13 10.15
N ILE A 235 40.56 3.85 9.17
CA ILE A 235 41.19 5.00 8.51
C ILE A 235 40.87 6.34 9.24
N ILE A 236 39.82 6.39 10.04
CA ILE A 236 39.39 7.62 10.74
C ILE A 236 40.08 7.83 12.09
N HIS A 237 40.79 6.83 12.59
CA HIS A 237 41.43 6.84 13.90
C HIS A 237 42.96 6.92 13.86
N ASN A 238 43.56 7.29 12.72
CA ASN A 238 45.00 7.53 12.61
C ASN A 238 45.27 9.04 12.32
#